data_d4e6870e11b5e7ab0903216df85f289c
#
_entry.id   d4e6870e11b5e7ab0903216df85f289c
#
_cell.length_a   1.000
_cell.length_b   1.000
_cell.length_c   1.000
_cell.angle_alpha   90.00
_cell.angle_beta   90.00
_cell.angle_gamma   90.00
#
_symmetry.space_group_name_H-M   'P 1'
#
loop_
_entity.id
_entity.type
_entity.pdbx_description
1 polymer ?
#
loop_
_entity_poly.entity_id
_entity_poly.type
_entity_poly.pdbx_seq_one_letter_code
_entity_poly.pdbx_strand_id
1 'polypeptide(L)'
;MELMAITAKGIAIKIRNFEIPDIRRVMEIEEQSFLDGDAGLYLELYEEWPEGFMVAEKEDKVIGFVVMVLTPEGEGRVFALAVDSRYRGGGVGRTLLKAAFAVLRKMKIWYVLLEVRVSNVVAQRLYRCMGFVEIGFVPFYYKDGEGAIEMRKML
;
A
#
# COMPACT_ATOMS: atom_id res chain seq x y z
N MET A 1 -11.00 -12.68 -1.08
CA MET A 1 -11.84 -11.47 -1.21
C MET A 1 -11.71 -10.89 -2.60
N GLU A 2 -12.81 -10.56 -3.22
CA GLU A 2 -12.82 -9.81 -4.48
C GLU A 2 -13.80 -8.66 -4.35
N LEU A 3 -13.42 -7.50 -4.81
CA LEU A 3 -14.23 -6.30 -4.76
C LEU A 3 -14.11 -5.55 -6.08
N MET A 4 -15.25 -5.35 -6.75
CA MET A 4 -15.31 -4.49 -7.93
C MET A 4 -15.49 -3.05 -7.48
N ALA A 5 -14.69 -2.16 -8.02
CA ALA A 5 -14.72 -0.75 -7.66
C ALA A 5 -14.54 0.14 -8.90
N ILE A 6 -15.13 1.33 -8.83
CA ILE A 6 -14.87 2.40 -9.80
C ILE A 6 -14.21 3.52 -9.02
N THR A 7 -13.02 3.93 -9.43
CA THR A 7 -12.30 5.01 -8.76
C THR A 7 -13.02 6.34 -8.96
N ALA A 8 -12.67 7.34 -8.17
CA ALA A 8 -13.24 8.68 -8.28
C ALA A 8 -13.08 9.29 -9.69
N LYS A 9 -12.08 8.83 -10.45
CA LYS A 9 -11.85 9.27 -11.84
C LYS A 9 -12.40 8.31 -12.88
N GLY A 10 -13.25 7.34 -12.48
CA GLY A 10 -13.98 6.49 -13.41
C GLY A 10 -13.24 5.25 -13.90
N ILE A 11 -12.12 4.88 -13.28
CA ILE A 11 -11.39 3.66 -13.64
C ILE A 11 -12.05 2.46 -12.95
N ALA A 12 -12.51 1.49 -13.76
CA ALA A 12 -13.05 0.25 -13.22
C ALA A 12 -11.93 -0.73 -12.90
N ILE A 13 -11.85 -1.17 -11.65
CA ILE A 13 -10.82 -2.09 -11.17
C ILE A 13 -11.43 -3.18 -10.30
N LYS A 14 -10.71 -4.29 -10.19
CA LYS A 14 -11.01 -5.35 -9.23
C LYS A 14 -9.91 -5.38 -8.17
N ILE A 15 -10.31 -5.29 -6.92
CA ILE A 15 -9.39 -5.49 -5.78
C ILE A 15 -9.56 -6.94 -5.32
N ARG A 16 -8.47 -7.65 -5.22
CA ARG A 16 -8.44 -9.02 -4.73
C ARG A 16 -7.17 -9.29 -3.94
N ASN A 17 -7.13 -10.40 -3.23
CA ASN A 17 -5.90 -10.79 -2.57
C ASN A 17 -4.83 -11.18 -3.60
N PHE A 18 -3.59 -10.93 -3.22
CA PHE A 18 -2.41 -11.34 -3.98
C PHE A 18 -2.39 -12.87 -4.09
N GLU A 19 -1.96 -13.35 -5.24
CA GLU A 19 -1.65 -14.75 -5.50
C GLU A 19 -0.19 -14.86 -5.96
N ILE A 20 0.47 -15.97 -5.68
CA ILE A 20 1.91 -16.13 -5.97
C ILE A 20 2.28 -15.76 -7.42
N PRO A 21 1.50 -16.12 -8.45
CA PRO A 21 1.82 -15.71 -9.83
C PRO A 21 1.84 -14.20 -10.07
N ASP A 22 1.25 -13.40 -9.18
CA ASP A 22 1.26 -11.93 -9.30
C ASP A 22 2.63 -11.32 -8.98
N ILE A 23 3.56 -12.09 -8.42
CA ILE A 23 4.84 -11.55 -7.92
C ILE A 23 5.63 -10.81 -9.00
N ARG A 24 5.60 -11.27 -10.23
CA ARG A 24 6.31 -10.62 -11.33
C ARG A 24 5.81 -9.19 -11.53
N ARG A 25 4.49 -9.01 -11.62
CA ARG A 25 3.89 -7.68 -11.81
C ARG A 25 4.09 -6.79 -10.60
N VAL A 26 3.97 -7.35 -9.41
CA VAL A 26 4.23 -6.59 -8.17
C VAL A 26 5.66 -6.06 -8.18
N MET A 27 6.64 -6.88 -8.57
CA MET A 27 8.04 -6.43 -8.61
C MET A 27 8.30 -5.40 -9.71
N GLU A 28 7.64 -5.49 -10.87
CA GLU A 28 7.74 -4.48 -11.92
C GLU A 28 7.23 -3.13 -11.42
N ILE A 29 6.10 -3.12 -10.69
CA ILE A 29 5.51 -1.90 -10.13
C ILE A 29 6.38 -1.37 -8.98
N GLU A 30 6.86 -2.25 -8.12
CA GLU A 30 7.72 -1.90 -6.99
C GLU A 30 9.00 -1.21 -7.47
N GLU A 31 9.61 -1.71 -8.54
CA GLU A 31 10.80 -1.15 -9.12
C GLU A 31 10.61 0.30 -9.58
N GLN A 32 9.42 0.64 -10.09
CA GLN A 32 9.05 2.01 -10.46
C GLN A 32 8.90 2.94 -9.26
N SER A 33 8.76 2.41 -8.05
CA SER A 33 8.32 3.14 -6.85
C SER A 33 9.40 3.29 -5.79
N PHE A 34 10.56 2.66 -5.96
CA PHE A 34 11.72 2.74 -5.05
C PHE A 34 11.37 2.43 -3.60
N LEU A 35 10.63 1.34 -3.37
CA LEU A 35 10.18 0.94 -2.04
C LEU A 35 11.20 0.08 -1.27
N ASP A 36 12.33 -0.29 -1.89
CA ASP A 36 13.40 -1.10 -1.30
C ASP A 36 13.03 -2.56 -0.98
N GLY A 37 11.88 -3.04 -1.44
CA GLY A 37 11.48 -4.43 -1.25
C GLY A 37 12.07 -5.34 -2.32
N ASP A 38 12.12 -6.63 -2.01
CA ASP A 38 12.47 -7.67 -2.98
C ASP A 38 11.41 -8.77 -3.01
N ALA A 39 11.47 -9.65 -4.01
CA ALA A 39 10.47 -10.70 -4.18
C ALA A 39 10.41 -11.64 -2.98
N GLY A 40 11.54 -11.99 -2.40
CA GLY A 40 11.59 -12.86 -1.22
C GLY A 40 10.85 -12.26 -0.03
N LEU A 41 11.08 -10.97 0.22
CA LEU A 41 10.39 -10.27 1.30
C LEU A 41 8.88 -10.22 1.08
N TYR A 42 8.43 -9.87 -0.13
CA TYR A 42 7.00 -9.81 -0.41
C TYR A 42 6.31 -11.17 -0.28
N LEU A 43 6.95 -12.24 -0.73
CA LEU A 43 6.41 -13.59 -0.57
C LEU A 43 6.35 -14.00 0.90
N GLU A 44 7.34 -13.64 1.70
CA GLU A 44 7.36 -13.87 3.14
C GLU A 44 6.21 -13.13 3.84
N LEU A 45 5.99 -11.87 3.51
CA LEU A 45 4.89 -11.08 4.05
C LEU A 45 3.53 -11.65 3.65
N TYR A 46 3.41 -12.16 2.44
CA TYR A 46 2.21 -12.87 2.01
C TYR A 46 1.94 -14.13 2.85
N GLU A 47 2.97 -14.92 3.12
CA GLU A 47 2.83 -16.13 3.94
C GLU A 47 2.42 -15.81 5.37
N GLU A 48 2.97 -14.72 5.93
CA GLU A 48 2.65 -14.31 7.29
C GLU A 48 1.20 -13.83 7.45
N TRP A 49 0.71 -13.07 6.47
CA TRP A 49 -0.64 -12.53 6.52
C TRP A 49 -1.20 -12.34 5.12
N PRO A 50 -1.76 -13.42 4.50
CA PRO A 50 -2.29 -13.35 3.13
C PRO A 50 -3.37 -12.28 2.93
N GLU A 51 -4.23 -12.08 3.91
CA GLU A 51 -5.32 -11.11 3.84
C GLU A 51 -4.83 -9.66 3.81
N GLY A 52 -3.60 -9.43 4.25
CA GLY A 52 -2.96 -8.12 4.25
C GLY A 52 -2.35 -7.72 2.92
N PHE A 53 -2.31 -8.61 1.95
CA PHE A 53 -1.69 -8.36 0.66
C PHE A 53 -2.77 -8.37 -0.43
N MET A 54 -3.03 -7.19 -1.02
CA MET A 54 -4.06 -7.03 -2.05
C MET A 54 -3.49 -6.40 -3.31
N VAL A 55 -4.08 -6.75 -4.45
CA VAL A 55 -3.74 -6.18 -5.75
C VAL A 55 -4.96 -5.54 -6.38
N ALA A 56 -4.71 -4.51 -7.19
CA ALA A 56 -5.72 -3.92 -8.06
C ALA A 56 -5.48 -4.42 -9.48
N GLU A 57 -6.54 -4.92 -10.10
CA GLU A 57 -6.49 -5.52 -11.43
C GLU A 57 -7.42 -4.76 -12.37
N LYS A 58 -6.91 -4.44 -13.55
CA LYS A 58 -7.67 -3.82 -14.62
C LYS A 58 -7.48 -4.65 -15.88
N GLU A 59 -8.60 -5.12 -16.46
CA GLU A 59 -8.56 -5.93 -17.69
C GLU A 59 -7.55 -7.09 -17.58
N ASP A 60 -7.67 -7.85 -16.47
CA ASP A 60 -6.84 -9.03 -16.17
C ASP A 60 -5.35 -8.72 -15.96
N LYS A 61 -4.99 -7.46 -15.73
CA LYS A 61 -3.61 -7.06 -15.46
C LYS A 61 -3.52 -6.36 -14.10
N VAL A 62 -2.57 -6.80 -13.26
CA VAL A 62 -2.27 -6.12 -12.00
C VAL A 62 -1.64 -4.77 -12.28
N ILE A 63 -2.25 -3.70 -11.77
CA ILE A 63 -1.82 -2.31 -11.95
C ILE A 63 -1.43 -1.61 -10.66
N GLY A 64 -1.61 -2.26 -9.52
CA GLY A 64 -1.24 -1.71 -8.24
C GLY A 64 -1.34 -2.75 -7.14
N PHE A 65 -0.76 -2.45 -5.99
CA PHE A 65 -0.81 -3.35 -4.84
C PHE A 65 -0.66 -2.58 -3.53
N VAL A 66 -1.14 -3.20 -2.46
CA VAL A 66 -0.91 -2.76 -1.09
C VAL A 66 -0.53 -3.95 -0.24
N VAL A 67 0.48 -3.78 0.61
CA VAL A 67 0.89 -4.78 1.59
C VAL A 67 0.79 -4.16 2.96
N MET A 68 0.06 -4.82 3.85
CA MET A 68 -0.02 -4.44 5.25
C MET A 68 0.69 -5.45 6.12
N VAL A 69 1.22 -5.00 7.23
CA VAL A 69 1.76 -5.85 8.30
C VAL A 69 1.10 -5.42 9.62
N LEU A 70 1.20 -6.27 10.63
CA LEU A 70 0.77 -5.94 11.98
C LEU A 70 2.00 -5.58 12.80
N THR A 71 1.91 -4.51 13.57
CA THR A 71 2.98 -4.12 14.48
C THR A 71 2.96 -4.98 15.74
N PRO A 72 4.07 -5.04 16.50
CA PRO A 72 4.07 -5.76 17.79
C PRO A 72 2.99 -5.26 18.75
N GLU A 73 2.60 -3.99 18.65
CA GLU A 73 1.56 -3.37 19.49
C GLU A 73 0.14 -3.68 18.99
N GLY A 74 -0.01 -4.41 17.90
CA GLY A 74 -1.32 -4.78 17.37
C GLY A 74 -1.96 -3.72 16.49
N GLU A 75 -1.20 -2.75 16.00
CA GLU A 75 -1.66 -1.77 15.02
C GLU A 75 -1.39 -2.27 13.61
N GLY A 76 -2.10 -1.74 12.63
CA GLY A 76 -1.80 -1.97 11.23
C GLY A 76 -0.67 -1.07 10.75
N ARG A 77 0.05 -1.51 9.74
CA ARG A 77 1.06 -0.70 9.07
C ARG A 77 0.99 -0.94 7.58
N VAL A 78 0.92 0.12 6.80
CA VAL A 78 1.06 0.02 5.35
C VAL A 78 2.55 -0.13 5.06
N PHE A 79 2.97 -1.35 4.77
CA PHE A 79 4.36 -1.64 4.44
C PHE A 79 4.73 -1.09 3.07
N ALA A 80 3.84 -1.29 2.07
CA ALA A 80 4.04 -0.83 0.71
C ALA A 80 2.71 -0.54 0.04
N LEU A 81 2.69 0.53 -0.76
CA LEU A 81 1.59 0.90 -1.63
C LEU A 81 2.19 1.43 -2.91
N ALA A 82 1.85 0.85 -4.04
CA ALA A 82 2.35 1.30 -5.33
C ALA A 82 1.34 1.07 -6.44
N VAL A 83 1.36 1.97 -7.42
CA VAL A 83 0.52 1.92 -8.63
C VAL A 83 1.43 2.06 -9.84
N ASP A 84 1.19 1.24 -10.86
CA ASP A 84 1.90 1.33 -12.15
C ASP A 84 1.86 2.79 -12.64
N SER A 85 3.00 3.30 -13.09
CA SER A 85 3.16 4.71 -13.48
C SER A 85 2.12 5.17 -14.50
N ARG A 86 1.64 4.28 -15.36
CA ARG A 86 0.63 4.59 -16.38
C ARG A 86 -0.76 4.81 -15.81
N TYR A 87 -1.01 4.39 -14.59
CA TYR A 87 -2.33 4.45 -13.94
C TYR A 87 -2.34 5.36 -12.71
N ARG A 88 -1.26 6.08 -12.44
CA ARG A 88 -1.18 7.01 -11.30
C ARG A 88 -2.11 8.21 -11.51
N GLY A 89 -2.57 8.77 -10.41
CA GLY A 89 -3.49 9.90 -10.44
C GLY A 89 -4.93 9.54 -10.75
N GLY A 90 -5.24 8.26 -10.93
CA GLY A 90 -6.58 7.77 -11.25
C GLY A 90 -7.43 7.32 -10.06
N GLY A 91 -6.88 7.35 -8.85
CA GLY A 91 -7.58 6.92 -7.64
C GLY A 91 -7.38 5.45 -7.26
N VAL A 92 -6.51 4.73 -7.95
CA VAL A 92 -6.23 3.31 -7.67
C VAL A 92 -5.62 3.12 -6.28
N GLY A 93 -4.61 3.93 -5.92
CA GLY A 93 -3.97 3.87 -4.60
C GLY A 93 -4.94 4.15 -3.47
N ARG A 94 -5.80 5.14 -3.65
CA ARG A 94 -6.84 5.47 -2.67
C ARG A 94 -7.81 4.30 -2.47
N THR A 95 -8.21 3.64 -3.56
CA THR A 95 -9.11 2.50 -3.51
C THR A 95 -8.46 1.30 -2.81
N LEU A 96 -7.18 1.04 -3.09
CA LEU A 96 -6.41 0.00 -2.39
C LEU A 96 -6.34 0.28 -0.88
N LEU A 97 -6.06 1.52 -0.48
CA LEU A 97 -6.01 1.88 0.93
C LEU A 97 -7.36 1.71 1.62
N LYS A 98 -8.45 2.09 0.97
CA LYS A 98 -9.81 1.89 1.52
C LYS A 98 -10.08 0.41 1.76
N ALA A 99 -9.70 -0.46 0.82
CA ALA A 99 -9.84 -1.90 1.00
C ALA A 99 -8.99 -2.41 2.18
N ALA A 100 -7.76 -1.92 2.30
CA ALA A 100 -6.88 -2.24 3.41
C ALA A 100 -7.49 -1.82 4.76
N PHE A 101 -8.03 -0.63 4.84
CA PHE A 101 -8.68 -0.14 6.07
C PHE A 101 -9.91 -0.97 6.44
N ALA A 102 -10.67 -1.43 5.44
CA ALA A 102 -11.82 -2.31 5.69
C ALA A 102 -11.39 -3.62 6.35
N VAL A 103 -10.28 -4.20 5.91
CA VAL A 103 -9.71 -5.42 6.52
C VAL A 103 -9.33 -5.15 7.98
N LEU A 104 -8.63 -4.04 8.25
CA LEU A 104 -8.24 -3.67 9.61
C LEU A 104 -9.44 -3.45 10.53
N ARG A 105 -10.46 -2.72 10.05
CA ARG A 105 -11.69 -2.49 10.83
C ARG A 105 -12.39 -3.79 11.18
N LYS A 106 -12.46 -4.72 10.25
CA LYS A 106 -13.07 -6.03 10.48
C LYS A 106 -12.34 -6.81 11.57
N MET A 107 -11.03 -6.61 11.70
CA MET A 107 -10.21 -7.18 12.77
C MET A 107 -10.25 -6.37 14.06
N LYS A 108 -11.03 -5.27 14.10
CA LYS A 108 -11.09 -4.32 15.23
C LYS A 108 -9.75 -3.66 15.52
N ILE A 109 -8.98 -3.40 14.48
CA ILE A 109 -7.74 -2.64 14.54
C ILE A 109 -8.05 -1.22 14.08
N TRP A 110 -7.77 -0.24 14.94
CA TRP A 110 -8.25 1.12 14.79
C TRP A 110 -7.15 2.13 14.44
N TYR A 111 -5.90 1.71 14.41
CA TYR A 111 -4.78 2.58 14.09
C TYR A 111 -3.94 1.96 12.99
N VAL A 112 -3.47 2.81 12.09
CA VAL A 112 -2.58 2.41 11.01
C VAL A 112 -1.43 3.40 10.86
N LEU A 113 -0.24 2.86 10.70
CA LEU A 113 1.02 3.59 10.55
C LEU A 113 1.55 3.43 9.13
N LEU A 114 2.36 4.36 8.70
CA LEU A 114 3.17 4.22 7.50
C LEU A 114 4.41 5.11 7.58
N GLU A 115 5.39 4.81 6.73
CA GLU A 115 6.51 5.68 6.44
C GLU A 115 6.46 6.07 4.97
N VAL A 116 6.79 7.32 4.67
CA VAL A 116 6.81 7.84 3.31
C VAL A 116 8.08 8.66 3.10
N ARG A 117 8.70 8.54 1.93
CA ARG A 117 9.89 9.32 1.60
C ARG A 117 9.60 10.82 1.71
N VAL A 118 10.55 11.55 2.25
CA VAL A 118 10.48 13.01 2.34
C VAL A 118 10.23 13.64 0.96
N SER A 119 10.85 13.08 -0.09
CA SER A 119 10.70 13.58 -1.46
C SER A 119 9.38 13.20 -2.12
N ASN A 120 8.65 12.22 -1.59
CA ASN A 120 7.42 11.74 -2.20
C ASN A 120 6.21 12.60 -1.79
N VAL A 121 6.16 13.82 -2.33
CA VAL A 121 5.12 14.80 -2.01
C VAL A 121 3.74 14.33 -2.46
N VAL A 122 3.66 13.62 -3.58
CA VAL A 122 2.40 13.09 -4.11
C VAL A 122 1.78 12.08 -3.12
N ALA A 123 2.57 11.13 -2.64
CA ALA A 123 2.10 10.17 -1.66
C ALA A 123 1.73 10.83 -0.33
N GLN A 124 2.52 11.79 0.13
CA GLN A 124 2.21 12.53 1.35
C GLN A 124 0.86 13.24 1.26
N ARG A 125 0.54 13.84 0.11
CA ARG A 125 -0.77 14.48 -0.11
C ARG A 125 -1.90 13.46 -0.06
N LEU A 126 -1.73 12.31 -0.70
CA LEU A 126 -2.71 11.23 -0.66
C LEU A 126 -2.99 10.82 0.80
N TYR A 127 -1.94 10.56 1.55
CA TYR A 127 -2.09 10.11 2.94
C TYR A 127 -2.76 11.17 3.82
N ARG A 128 -2.36 12.44 3.70
CA ARG A 128 -3.01 13.54 4.43
C ARG A 128 -4.48 13.67 4.06
N CYS A 129 -4.81 13.58 2.76
CA CYS A 129 -6.20 13.59 2.31
C CYS A 129 -7.02 12.43 2.87
N MET A 130 -6.39 11.31 3.17
CA MET A 130 -7.05 10.16 3.76
C MET A 130 -7.04 10.15 5.29
N GLY A 131 -6.57 11.22 5.91
CA GLY A 131 -6.65 11.41 7.35
C GLY A 131 -5.41 11.01 8.13
N PHE A 132 -4.30 10.70 7.47
CA PHE A 132 -3.02 10.48 8.16
C PHE A 132 -2.46 11.81 8.67
N VAL A 133 -1.87 11.78 9.84
CA VAL A 133 -1.13 12.90 10.41
C VAL A 133 0.32 12.50 10.62
N GLU A 134 1.21 13.47 10.45
CA GLU A 134 2.63 13.26 10.69
C GLU A 134 2.91 13.12 12.18
N ILE A 135 3.66 12.09 12.56
CA ILE A 135 4.00 11.82 13.96
C ILE A 135 5.51 11.78 14.20
N GLY A 136 6.32 11.76 13.16
CA GLY A 136 7.76 11.69 13.35
C GLY A 136 8.53 11.71 12.04
N PHE A 137 9.86 11.64 12.20
CA PHE A 137 10.81 11.59 11.10
C PHE A 137 11.91 10.59 11.44
N VAL A 138 12.25 9.73 10.47
CA VAL A 138 13.32 8.74 10.63
C VAL A 138 14.43 9.07 9.62
N PRO A 139 15.59 9.56 10.08
CA PRO A 139 16.70 9.81 9.16
C PRO A 139 17.25 8.50 8.62
N PHE A 140 17.77 8.53 7.39
CA PHE A 140 18.44 7.39 6.75
C PHE A 140 17.60 6.11 6.73
N TYR A 141 16.28 6.25 6.54
CA TYR A 141 15.35 5.11 6.57
C TYR A 141 15.50 4.19 5.37
N TYR A 142 15.67 4.77 4.17
CA TYR A 142 15.76 4.01 2.91
C TYR A 142 17.22 3.68 2.57
N LYS A 143 17.41 2.66 1.71
CA LYS A 143 18.74 2.19 1.32
C LYS A 143 19.61 3.26 0.66
N ASP A 144 18.99 4.23 -0.02
CA ASP A 144 19.70 5.35 -0.63
C ASP A 144 20.03 6.49 0.35
N GLY A 145 19.67 6.32 1.62
CA GLY A 145 19.94 7.30 2.67
C GLY A 145 18.84 8.33 2.89
N GLU A 146 17.78 8.32 2.07
CA GLU A 146 16.68 9.26 2.25
C GLU A 146 15.93 8.99 3.55
N GLY A 147 15.49 10.04 4.25
CA GLY A 147 14.67 9.93 5.44
C GLY A 147 13.21 9.67 5.12
N ALA A 148 12.48 9.21 6.11
CA ALA A 148 11.05 8.97 6.03
C ALA A 148 10.28 9.86 7.00
N ILE A 149 9.11 10.33 6.56
CA ILE A 149 8.10 10.90 7.44
C ILE A 149 7.25 9.73 7.94
N GLU A 150 7.08 9.65 9.26
CA GLU A 150 6.15 8.70 9.87
C GLU A 150 4.78 9.33 10.00
N MET A 151 3.75 8.61 9.60
CA MET A 151 2.37 9.07 9.64
C MET A 151 1.49 8.04 10.31
N ARG A 152 0.41 8.50 10.93
CA ARG A 152 -0.55 7.64 11.64
C ARG A 152 -1.98 8.11 11.40
N LYS A 153 -2.89 7.15 11.31
CA LYS A 153 -4.32 7.42 11.13
C LYS A 153 -5.13 6.58 12.11
N MET A 154 -6.13 7.19 12.69
CA MET A 154 -7.19 6.47 13.41
C MET A 154 -8.30 6.12 12.42
N LEU A 155 -8.68 4.86 12.37
CA LEU A 155 -9.68 4.35 11.43
C LEU A 155 -11.14 4.59 11.89
#